data_c13562ad156e5d9d809d49e56fc07d23
#
_entry.id   c13562ad156e5d9d809d49e56fc07d23
#
_cell.length_a   1.000
_cell.length_b   1.000
_cell.length_c   1.000
_cell.angle_alpha   90.00
_cell.angle_beta   90.00
_cell.angle_gamma   90.00
#
_symmetry.space_group_name_H-M   'P 1'
#
loop_
_entity.id
_entity.type
_entity.pdbx_description
1 polymer ?
#
loop_
_entity_poly.entity_id
_entity_poly.type
_entity_poly.pdbx_seq_one_letter_code
_entity_poly.pdbx_strand_id
1 'polypeptide(L)'
;KINGKEISPDLEGYELEITGTSDKAGLTSMKEVLGVGLKRVLIGYGKALHKRSRKEGKKMKSNMRPKGLKMRRTVRGRTISADTVQINLKVLKHGKKSLAEVFPEQAVGKAKKENRASKRKAKSSGKEKAEE
;
A
#
# COMPACT_ATOMS: atom_id res chain seq x y z
N LYS A 1 5.32 -16.60 -3.14
CA LYS A 1 6.39 -16.01 -3.97
C LYS A 1 6.06 -16.29 -5.43
N ILE A 2 6.42 -15.35 -6.30
CA ILE A 2 6.20 -15.43 -7.75
C ILE A 2 7.51 -15.00 -8.42
N ASN A 3 7.86 -15.68 -9.51
CA ASN A 3 8.98 -15.26 -10.34
C ASN A 3 8.52 -14.12 -11.28
N GLY A 4 9.36 -13.12 -11.45
CA GLY A 4 9.03 -11.97 -12.30
C GLY A 4 8.74 -12.37 -13.74
N LYS A 5 9.38 -13.42 -14.26
CA LYS A 5 9.14 -13.98 -15.59
C LYS A 5 7.69 -14.41 -15.83
N GLU A 6 6.96 -14.85 -14.78
CA GLU A 6 5.55 -15.24 -14.87
C GLU A 6 4.61 -14.05 -15.10
N ILE A 7 5.06 -12.83 -14.75
CA ILE A 7 4.27 -11.59 -14.90
C ILE A 7 4.63 -10.90 -16.21
N SER A 8 5.92 -10.74 -16.48
CA SER A 8 6.43 -10.11 -17.69
C SER A 8 7.84 -10.62 -18.00
N PRO A 9 8.19 -10.80 -19.30
CA PRO A 9 9.54 -11.19 -19.69
C PRO A 9 10.60 -10.16 -19.29
N ASP A 10 10.24 -8.89 -19.18
CA ASP A 10 11.15 -7.82 -18.76
C ASP A 10 11.55 -7.88 -17.28
N LEU A 11 10.78 -8.60 -16.47
CA LEU A 11 11.05 -8.80 -15.04
C LEU A 11 11.83 -10.11 -14.78
N GLU A 12 12.58 -10.59 -15.75
CA GLU A 12 13.40 -11.80 -15.58
C GLU A 12 14.43 -11.62 -14.46
N GLY A 13 14.53 -12.61 -13.57
CA GLY A 13 15.42 -12.61 -12.41
C GLY A 13 14.86 -11.94 -11.16
N TYR A 14 13.68 -11.30 -11.23
CA TYR A 14 13.00 -10.79 -10.06
C TYR A 14 12.31 -11.89 -9.27
N GLU A 15 12.50 -11.90 -7.95
CA GLU A 15 11.65 -12.65 -7.02
C GLU A 15 10.70 -11.67 -6.32
N LEU A 16 9.41 -11.94 -6.41
CA LEU A 16 8.35 -11.07 -5.89
C LEU A 16 7.52 -11.80 -4.84
N GLU A 17 7.05 -11.06 -3.84
CA GLU A 17 6.12 -11.54 -2.83
C GLU A 17 4.82 -10.74 -2.89
N ILE A 18 3.68 -11.44 -2.96
CA ILE A 18 2.37 -10.80 -2.86
C ILE A 18 2.17 -10.35 -1.41
N THR A 19 2.03 -9.05 -1.20
CA THR A 19 1.80 -8.46 0.14
C THR A 19 0.33 -8.20 0.41
N GLY A 20 -0.47 -8.03 -0.62
CA GLY A 20 -1.91 -7.80 -0.51
C GLY A 20 -2.55 -7.67 -1.87
N THR A 21 -3.87 -7.81 -1.90
CA THR A 21 -4.68 -7.60 -3.09
C THR A 21 -5.94 -6.82 -2.73
N SER A 22 -6.55 -6.16 -3.71
CA SER A 22 -7.88 -5.56 -3.58
C SER A 22 -8.75 -5.88 -4.79
N ASP A 23 -10.05 -5.95 -4.56
CA ASP A 23 -11.02 -6.22 -5.61
C ASP A 23 -11.63 -4.93 -6.19
N LYS A 24 -12.57 -5.09 -7.15
CA LYS A 24 -13.31 -3.98 -7.77
C LYS A 24 -14.04 -3.09 -6.76
N ALA A 25 -14.51 -3.65 -5.65
CA ALA A 25 -15.15 -2.92 -4.56
C ALA A 25 -14.17 -2.29 -3.56
N GLY A 26 -12.85 -2.42 -3.76
CA GLY A 26 -11.82 -1.93 -2.85
C GLY A 26 -11.65 -2.77 -1.60
N LEU A 27 -12.23 -3.98 -1.54
CA LEU A 27 -12.09 -4.88 -0.41
C LEU A 27 -10.75 -5.60 -0.45
N THR A 28 -10.08 -5.60 0.69
CA THR A 28 -8.75 -6.21 0.84
C THR A 28 -8.86 -7.71 1.04
N SER A 29 -7.96 -8.47 0.44
CA SER A 29 -7.82 -9.90 0.70
C SER A 29 -7.02 -10.16 1.96
N MET A 30 -7.44 -11.20 2.71
CA MET A 30 -6.82 -11.63 3.96
C MET A 30 -6.25 -13.02 3.82
N LYS A 31 -5.01 -13.20 4.27
CA LYS A 31 -4.27 -14.48 4.23
C LYS A 31 -5.00 -15.61 4.98
N GLU A 32 -5.65 -15.25 6.09
CA GLU A 32 -6.30 -16.16 7.03
C GLU A 32 -7.67 -16.64 6.54
N VAL A 33 -8.23 -15.97 5.54
CA VAL A 33 -9.58 -16.30 5.01
C VAL A 33 -9.44 -17.18 3.80
N LEU A 34 -9.84 -18.45 3.95
CA LEU A 34 -9.81 -19.44 2.86
C LEU A 34 -10.90 -19.16 1.83
N GLY A 35 -10.57 -19.45 0.57
CA GLY A 35 -11.48 -19.37 -0.58
C GLY A 35 -11.37 -18.07 -1.36
N VAL A 36 -12.27 -17.89 -2.32
CA VAL A 36 -12.34 -16.77 -3.27
C VAL A 36 -13.34 -15.72 -2.83
N GLY A 37 -14.39 -16.13 -2.11
CA GLY A 37 -15.57 -15.32 -1.80
C GLY A 37 -15.32 -14.24 -0.75
N LEU A 38 -16.33 -13.38 -0.60
CA LEU A 38 -16.38 -12.36 0.45
C LEU A 38 -16.84 -12.99 1.77
N LYS A 39 -16.14 -12.66 2.85
CA LYS A 39 -16.51 -13.11 4.21
C LYS A 39 -16.45 -11.93 5.18
N ARG A 40 -17.41 -11.89 6.13
CA ARG A 40 -17.36 -10.94 7.26
C ARG A 40 -16.59 -11.55 8.40
N VAL A 41 -15.45 -10.98 8.71
CA VAL A 41 -14.56 -11.44 9.79
C VAL A 41 -14.35 -10.34 10.83
N LEU A 42 -14.10 -10.76 12.06
CA LEU A 42 -13.76 -9.86 13.15
C LEU A 42 -12.24 -9.59 13.09
N ILE A 43 -11.88 -8.37 12.75
CA ILE A 43 -10.48 -7.95 12.57
C ILE A 43 -10.11 -6.84 13.52
N GLY A 44 -8.85 -6.85 13.94
CA GLY A 44 -8.22 -5.76 14.66
C GLY A 44 -7.70 -4.67 13.73
N TYR A 45 -7.05 -3.66 14.31
CA TYR A 45 -6.43 -2.58 13.55
C TYR A 45 -5.32 -3.12 12.65
N GLY A 46 -5.39 -2.82 11.35
CA GLY A 46 -4.43 -3.32 10.36
C GLY A 46 -4.89 -3.11 8.92
N LYS A 47 -4.54 -4.03 8.03
CA LYS A 47 -4.74 -3.91 6.58
C LYS A 47 -6.16 -3.54 6.14
N ALA A 48 -7.17 -4.16 6.71
CA ALA A 48 -8.57 -3.94 6.35
C ALA A 48 -9.33 -3.02 7.32
N LEU A 49 -8.68 -2.54 8.38
CA LEU A 49 -9.27 -1.64 9.36
C LEU A 49 -8.30 -0.50 9.70
N HIS A 50 -8.53 0.66 9.09
CA HIS A 50 -7.75 1.88 9.34
C HIS A 50 -8.58 2.99 10.02
N LYS A 51 -9.80 2.66 10.46
CA LYS A 51 -10.71 3.64 11.05
C LYS A 51 -10.17 4.08 12.41
N ARG A 52 -9.91 5.36 12.54
CA ARG A 52 -9.55 5.99 13.82
C ARG A 52 -10.81 6.61 14.42
N SER A 53 -10.92 6.56 15.75
CA SER A 53 -11.96 7.30 16.47
C SER A 53 -11.81 8.79 16.21
N ARG A 54 -12.94 9.50 16.10
CA ARG A 54 -12.94 10.97 16.10
C ARG A 54 -12.91 11.44 17.56
N LYS A 55 -12.18 12.51 17.84
CA LYS A 55 -12.31 13.22 19.11
C LYS A 55 -13.70 13.84 19.17
N GLU A 56 -14.34 13.69 20.31
CA GLU A 56 -15.66 14.26 20.57
C GLU A 56 -15.65 15.76 20.29
N GLY A 57 -16.64 16.26 19.56
CA GLY A 57 -16.75 17.69 19.18
C GLY A 57 -15.72 18.20 18.18
N LYS A 58 -14.76 17.41 17.72
CA LYS A 58 -13.70 17.87 16.79
C LYS A 58 -13.74 17.13 15.45
N LYS A 59 -13.51 17.88 14.34
CA LYS A 59 -13.36 17.30 13.00
C LYS A 59 -12.08 16.44 12.87
N MET A 60 -11.09 16.63 13.76
CA MET A 60 -9.82 15.92 13.71
C MET A 60 -9.92 14.48 14.22
N LYS A 61 -9.33 13.57 13.49
CA LYS A 61 -9.20 12.17 13.91
C LYS A 61 -8.17 12.05 15.05
N SER A 62 -8.50 11.24 16.05
CA SER A 62 -7.54 10.91 17.10
C SER A 62 -6.33 10.18 16.54
N ASN A 63 -5.13 10.49 17.03
CA ASN A 63 -3.94 9.71 16.74
C ASN A 63 -3.87 8.39 17.53
N MET A 64 -4.71 8.26 18.56
CA MET A 64 -4.77 7.06 19.39
C MET A 64 -5.36 5.88 18.61
N ARG A 65 -4.70 4.74 18.74
CA ARG A 65 -5.21 3.44 18.31
C ARG A 65 -5.68 2.71 19.57
N PRO A 66 -6.99 2.63 19.82
CA PRO A 66 -7.49 1.95 21.02
C PRO A 66 -7.01 0.50 21.01
N LYS A 67 -6.38 0.07 22.11
CA LYS A 67 -6.01 -1.34 22.32
C LYS A 67 -7.30 -2.16 22.37
N GLY A 68 -7.29 -3.32 21.73
CA GLY A 68 -8.45 -4.22 21.70
C GLY A 68 -9.58 -3.83 20.75
N LEU A 69 -9.48 -2.74 20.00
CA LEU A 69 -10.49 -2.41 19.00
C LEU A 69 -10.59 -3.51 17.95
N LYS A 70 -11.75 -4.15 17.87
CA LYS A 70 -12.10 -5.14 16.86
C LYS A 70 -13.39 -4.71 16.17
N MET A 71 -13.47 -4.90 14.87
CA MET A 71 -14.69 -4.61 14.10
C MET A 71 -14.95 -5.71 13.08
N ARG A 72 -16.23 -6.00 12.85
CA ARG A 72 -16.60 -6.87 11.72
C ARG A 72 -16.47 -6.11 10.42
N ARG A 73 -15.62 -6.63 9.53
CA ARG A 73 -15.40 -6.10 8.18
C ARG A 73 -15.55 -7.20 7.15
N THR A 74 -16.08 -6.82 6.00
CA THR A 74 -16.08 -7.68 4.83
C THR A 74 -14.70 -7.64 4.22
N VAL A 75 -14.14 -8.80 3.99
CA VAL A 75 -12.84 -9.01 3.33
C VAL A 75 -12.99 -10.10 2.29
N ARG A 76 -12.06 -10.13 1.35
CA ARG A 76 -11.98 -11.19 0.36
C ARG A 76 -11.05 -12.30 0.83
N GLY A 77 -11.29 -13.52 0.37
CA GLY A 77 -10.45 -14.66 0.64
C GLY A 77 -9.05 -14.55 0.05
N ARG A 78 -8.18 -15.45 0.43
CA ARG A 78 -6.76 -15.44 0.03
C ARG A 78 -6.52 -15.82 -1.44
N THR A 79 -7.48 -16.47 -2.07
CA THR A 79 -7.33 -16.94 -3.46
C THR A 79 -7.64 -15.80 -4.41
N ILE A 80 -6.71 -15.53 -5.32
CA ILE A 80 -6.85 -14.51 -6.36
C ILE A 80 -7.86 -15.01 -7.40
N SER A 81 -8.74 -14.13 -7.83
CA SER A 81 -9.78 -14.41 -8.82
C SER A 81 -9.86 -13.28 -9.86
N ALA A 82 -10.67 -13.44 -10.87
CA ALA A 82 -10.92 -12.44 -11.90
C ALA A 82 -11.49 -11.10 -11.35
N ASP A 83 -12.05 -11.11 -10.14
CA ASP A 83 -12.53 -9.88 -9.48
C ASP A 83 -11.40 -9.06 -8.86
N THR A 84 -10.20 -9.63 -8.74
CA THR A 84 -9.04 -8.92 -8.19
C THR A 84 -8.52 -7.91 -9.20
N VAL A 85 -8.52 -6.63 -8.83
CA VAL A 85 -8.10 -5.53 -9.71
C VAL A 85 -6.67 -5.11 -9.43
N GLN A 86 -6.24 -5.14 -8.17
CA GLN A 86 -4.92 -4.69 -7.77
C GLN A 86 -4.19 -5.77 -6.97
N ILE A 87 -2.95 -6.03 -7.34
CA ILE A 87 -2.04 -6.92 -6.62
C ILE A 87 -0.82 -6.11 -6.21
N ASN A 88 -0.57 -6.04 -4.90
CA ASN A 88 0.59 -5.37 -4.35
C ASN A 88 1.73 -6.37 -4.19
N LEU A 89 2.86 -6.06 -4.80
CA LEU A 89 4.05 -6.88 -4.81
C LEU A 89 5.19 -6.20 -4.05
N LYS A 90 5.99 -6.99 -3.37
CA LYS A 90 7.25 -6.58 -2.78
C LYS A 90 8.39 -7.30 -3.48
N VAL A 91 9.39 -6.56 -3.91
CA VAL A 91 10.61 -7.14 -4.49
C VAL A 91 11.44 -7.76 -3.37
N LEU A 92 11.78 -9.03 -3.50
CA LEU A 92 12.69 -9.77 -2.64
C LEU A 92 14.09 -9.80 -3.21
N LYS A 93 14.19 -10.07 -4.53
CA LYS A 93 15.44 -10.00 -5.28
C LYS A 93 15.26 -9.18 -6.54
N HIS A 94 16.26 -8.40 -6.87
CA HIS A 94 16.31 -7.62 -8.11
C HIS A 94 16.78 -8.49 -9.28
N GLY A 95 16.19 -8.26 -10.45
CA GLY A 95 16.57 -8.90 -11.70
C GLY A 95 17.68 -8.15 -12.44
N LYS A 96 17.87 -8.52 -13.70
CA LYS A 96 18.92 -7.96 -14.57
C LYS A 96 18.68 -6.51 -14.97
N LYS A 97 17.42 -6.16 -15.29
CA LYS A 97 17.00 -4.79 -15.68
C LYS A 97 16.48 -4.02 -14.46
N SER A 98 16.72 -2.73 -14.36
CA SER A 98 16.14 -1.92 -13.29
C SER A 98 14.65 -1.65 -13.52
N LEU A 99 13.86 -1.52 -12.44
CA LEU A 99 12.43 -1.19 -12.54
C LEU A 99 12.19 0.18 -13.20
N ALA A 100 13.16 1.09 -13.10
CA ALA A 100 13.08 2.41 -13.74
C ALA A 100 13.18 2.32 -15.26
N GLU A 101 13.90 1.34 -15.80
CA GLU A 101 14.01 1.08 -17.24
C GLU A 101 12.76 0.38 -17.77
N VAL A 102 12.20 -0.56 -16.98
CA VAL A 102 10.99 -1.30 -17.36
C VAL A 102 9.75 -0.41 -17.32
N PHE A 103 9.68 0.53 -16.36
CA PHE A 103 8.54 1.44 -16.16
C PHE A 103 8.97 2.91 -16.12
N PRO A 104 9.44 3.50 -17.25
CA PRO A 104 9.97 4.86 -17.28
C PRO A 104 8.93 5.93 -16.88
N GLU A 105 7.66 5.74 -17.21
CA GLU A 105 6.59 6.70 -16.89
C GLU A 105 6.40 6.87 -15.36
N GLN A 106 6.59 5.81 -14.60
CA GLN A 106 6.45 5.85 -13.13
C GLN A 106 7.71 6.42 -12.45
N ALA A 107 8.87 6.26 -13.06
CA ALA A 107 10.14 6.82 -12.58
C ALA A 107 10.11 8.36 -12.61
N VAL A 108 9.59 8.96 -13.67
CA VAL A 108 9.43 10.42 -13.82
C VAL A 108 8.52 11.03 -12.76
N GLY A 109 7.47 10.29 -12.33
CA GLY A 109 6.56 10.71 -11.26
C GLY A 109 7.23 10.79 -9.87
N LYS A 110 8.22 9.93 -9.59
CA LYS A 110 9.00 9.95 -8.34
C LYS A 110 9.97 11.13 -8.29
N ALA A 111 10.72 11.37 -9.35
CA ALA A 111 11.66 12.49 -9.44
C ALA A 111 10.96 13.85 -9.23
N LYS A 112 9.75 14.05 -9.80
CA LYS A 112 8.93 15.25 -9.55
C LYS A 112 8.49 15.40 -8.09
N LYS A 113 8.20 14.30 -7.37
CA LYS A 113 7.80 14.35 -5.96
C LYS A 113 8.99 14.65 -5.04
N GLU A 114 10.15 14.09 -5.29
CA GLU A 114 11.39 14.33 -4.53
C GLU A 114 11.87 15.78 -4.68
N ASN A 115 11.87 16.32 -5.91
CA ASN A 115 12.19 17.72 -6.17
C ASN A 115 11.19 18.69 -5.50
N ARG A 116 9.93 18.31 -5.34
CA ARG A 116 8.93 19.14 -4.66
C ARG A 116 9.05 19.05 -3.13
N ALA A 117 9.53 17.94 -2.58
CA ALA A 117 9.80 17.75 -1.15
C ALA A 117 11.09 18.46 -0.72
N SER A 118 12.16 18.40 -1.50
CA SER A 118 13.41 19.13 -1.26
C SER A 118 13.21 20.65 -1.35
N LYS A 119 12.43 21.13 -2.32
CA LYS A 119 12.08 22.56 -2.45
C LYS A 119 11.22 23.09 -1.30
N ARG A 120 10.38 22.22 -0.68
CA ARG A 120 9.62 22.57 0.53
C ARG A 120 10.51 22.63 1.78
N LYS A 121 11.45 21.70 1.93
CA LYS A 121 12.44 21.70 3.03
C LYS A 121 13.36 22.92 2.97
N ALA A 122 13.87 23.27 1.79
CA ALA A 122 14.70 24.45 1.60
C ALA A 122 13.94 25.75 1.90
N LYS A 123 12.64 25.80 1.64
CA LYS A 123 11.81 26.98 1.93
C LYS A 123 11.45 27.14 3.40
N SER A 124 11.40 26.04 4.18
CA SER A 124 11.17 26.09 5.64
C SER A 124 12.43 26.47 6.41
N SER A 125 13.60 25.97 6.01
CA SER A 125 14.86 26.35 6.63
C SER A 125 15.33 27.77 6.32
N GLY A 126 14.91 28.34 5.20
CA GLY A 126 15.17 29.73 4.84
C GLY A 126 14.29 30.75 5.59
N LYS A 127 13.15 30.31 6.15
CA LYS A 127 12.26 31.18 6.93
C LYS A 127 12.66 31.28 8.40
N GLU A 128 13.30 30.25 8.94
CA GLU A 128 13.84 30.23 10.30
C GLU A 128 15.09 31.12 10.46
N LYS A 129 15.88 31.30 9.38
CA LYS A 129 17.08 32.17 9.38
C LYS A 129 16.79 33.65 9.11
N ALA A 130 15.55 34.02 8.81
CA ALA A 130 15.17 35.40 8.55
C ALA A 130 14.39 36.04 9.72
N GLU A 131 14.18 35.29 10.82
CA GLU A 131 13.53 35.75 12.04
C GLU A 131 14.49 35.79 13.24
N GLU A 132 15.80 35.56 13.04
CA GLU A 132 16.89 35.89 13.98
C GLU A 132 17.61 37.17 13.52
#